data_53b86a5d5b0c9a1698c29261c4cf2962
#
_entry.id   53b86a5d5b0c9a1698c29261c4cf2962
#
_cell.length_a   1.000
_cell.length_b   1.000
_cell.length_c   1.000
_cell.angle_alpha   90.00
_cell.angle_beta   90.00
_cell.angle_gamma   90.00
#
_symmetry.space_group_name_H-M   'P 1'
#
loop_
_entity.id
_entity.type
_entity.pdbx_description
1 polymer ?
#
loop_
_entity_poly.entity_id
_entity_poly.type
_entity_poly.pdbx_seq_one_letter_code
_entity_poly.pdbx_strand_id
1 'polypeptide(L)'
;PRKPRQTSVTWSGWANTGLRPAGDLRPFLRPAVLEQAWHEGHARARLAIKTFVHRIARHIAGHAAALQRLDGIIFTGGIGENSVLIRRLVSERLAVFGLEMDAARNQQPNSDGERLISADASRVRCAVIPTNEERMIALDAIRLGRIHTAAALA
;
A
#
# COMPACT_ATOMS: atom_id res chain seq x y z
N PRO A 1 -25.92 -10.87 -9.12
CA PRO A 1 -24.56 -10.88 -8.56
C PRO A 1 -24.12 -9.43 -8.39
N ARG A 2 -24.03 -8.95 -7.14
CA ARG A 2 -23.54 -7.60 -6.84
C ARG A 2 -22.01 -7.64 -6.95
N LYS A 3 -21.44 -6.75 -7.77
CA LYS A 3 -19.99 -6.54 -7.85
C LYS A 3 -19.46 -6.18 -6.45
N PRO A 4 -18.32 -6.74 -6.02
CA PRO A 4 -17.71 -6.37 -4.74
C PRO A 4 -17.37 -4.88 -4.74
N ARG A 5 -17.70 -4.17 -3.65
CA ARG A 5 -17.24 -2.79 -3.46
C ARG A 5 -15.74 -2.83 -3.20
N GLN A 6 -14.96 -2.34 -4.14
CA GLN A 6 -13.54 -2.11 -3.97
C GLN A 6 -13.35 -0.83 -3.16
N THR A 7 -12.84 -0.94 -1.95
CA THR A 7 -12.31 0.18 -1.18
C THR A 7 -10.79 0.18 -1.33
N SER A 8 -10.26 1.06 -2.18
CA SER A 8 -8.83 1.32 -2.28
C SER A 8 -8.44 2.42 -1.29
N VAL A 9 -7.47 2.17 -0.44
CA VAL A 9 -6.84 3.18 0.41
C VAL A 9 -5.52 3.56 -0.23
N THR A 10 -5.48 4.71 -0.90
CA THR A 10 -4.24 5.29 -1.46
C THR A 10 -3.53 6.13 -0.40
N TRP A 11 -2.26 5.87 -0.19
CA TRP A 11 -1.41 6.59 0.77
C TRP A 11 -0.46 7.56 0.07
N SER A 12 -0.93 8.76 -0.23
CA SER A 12 -0.08 9.91 -0.61
C SER A 12 0.22 10.85 0.57
N GLY A 13 -0.25 10.54 1.78
CA GLY A 13 -0.33 11.45 2.92
C GLY A 13 0.88 11.51 3.87
N TRP A 14 2.10 11.17 3.47
CA TRP A 14 3.28 11.23 4.35
C TRP A 14 3.62 12.62 4.86
N ALA A 15 3.38 13.63 4.05
CA ALA A 15 3.79 14.99 4.34
C ALA A 15 2.96 15.69 5.43
N ASN A 16 1.80 15.15 5.81
CA ASN A 16 0.80 15.87 6.61
C ASN A 16 0.56 15.30 8.02
N THR A 17 1.48 14.52 8.57
CA THR A 17 1.26 13.87 9.88
C THR A 17 1.49 14.76 11.09
N GLY A 18 1.82 16.05 10.95
CA GLY A 18 1.92 17.01 12.06
C GLY A 18 2.95 16.70 13.17
N LEU A 19 3.63 15.57 13.09
CA LEU A 19 4.68 15.19 14.03
C LEU A 19 6.01 15.78 13.56
N ARG A 20 6.38 16.92 14.13
CA ARG A 20 7.76 17.40 14.05
C ARG A 20 8.61 16.57 15.01
N PRO A 21 9.51 15.72 14.53
CA PRO A 21 10.45 15.02 15.40
C PRO A 21 11.55 15.97 15.84
N ALA A 22 11.90 15.91 17.10
CA ALA A 22 13.09 16.57 17.63
C ALA A 22 14.34 15.90 17.04
N GLY A 23 14.98 16.55 16.08
CA GLY A 23 16.17 16.08 15.37
C GLY A 23 15.98 16.11 13.84
N ASP A 24 17.06 16.35 13.12
CA ASP A 24 17.01 16.38 11.66
C ASP A 24 16.70 14.98 11.10
N LEU A 25 15.43 14.74 10.73
CA LEU A 25 14.97 13.49 10.10
C LEU A 25 14.95 13.58 8.59
N ARG A 26 15.48 14.64 7.99
CA ARG A 26 15.55 14.79 6.54
C ARG A 26 16.20 13.58 5.83
N PRO A 27 17.24 12.93 6.41
CA PRO A 27 17.78 11.70 5.82
C PRO A 27 16.79 10.54 5.79
N PHE A 28 15.83 10.48 6.74
CA PHE A 28 14.88 9.37 6.89
C PHE A 28 13.59 9.55 6.09
N LEU A 29 13.47 10.58 5.25
CA LEU A 29 12.30 10.78 4.39
C LEU A 29 12.23 9.78 3.22
N ARG A 30 13.30 9.04 2.95
CA ARG A 30 13.31 7.97 1.95
C ARG A 30 13.05 6.63 2.63
N PRO A 31 11.99 5.90 2.25
CA PRO A 31 11.66 4.60 2.82
C PRO A 31 12.85 3.63 2.84
N ALA A 32 13.64 3.58 1.78
CA ALA A 32 14.81 2.71 1.68
C ALA A 32 15.87 3.00 2.75
N VAL A 33 16.15 4.27 3.05
CA VAL A 33 17.11 4.67 4.10
C VAL A 33 16.58 4.27 5.49
N LEU A 34 15.28 4.41 5.70
CA LEU A 34 14.64 4.03 6.95
C LEU A 34 14.67 2.51 7.17
N GLU A 35 14.47 1.74 6.11
CA GLU A 35 14.54 0.28 6.16
C GLU A 35 15.97 -0.22 6.38
N GLN A 36 16.95 0.40 5.74
CA GLN A 36 18.36 0.10 6.01
C GLN A 36 18.69 0.33 7.50
N ALA A 37 18.33 1.49 8.04
CA ALA A 37 18.54 1.81 9.45
C ALA A 37 17.77 0.87 10.40
N TRP A 38 16.62 0.34 9.98
CA TRP A 38 15.90 -0.72 10.69
C TRP A 38 16.76 -1.99 10.81
N HIS A 39 17.34 -2.43 9.70
CA HIS A 39 18.18 -3.64 9.66
C HIS A 39 19.46 -3.45 10.47
N GLU A 40 20.04 -2.27 10.47
CA GLU A 40 21.19 -1.89 11.28
C GLU A 40 20.87 -1.75 12.78
N GLY A 41 19.61 -1.89 13.17
CA GLY A 41 19.20 -1.87 14.57
C GLY A 41 18.94 -0.48 15.15
N HIS A 42 18.89 0.58 14.33
CA HIS A 42 18.70 1.96 14.79
C HIS A 42 17.35 2.13 15.49
N ALA A 43 17.36 2.47 16.78
CA ALA A 43 16.18 2.49 17.63
C ALA A 43 15.08 3.45 17.13
N ARG A 44 15.44 4.65 16.66
CA ARG A 44 14.48 5.63 16.12
C ARG A 44 13.86 5.16 14.80
N ALA A 45 14.63 4.51 13.92
CA ALA A 45 14.12 3.95 12.69
C ALA A 45 13.12 2.83 12.98
N ARG A 46 13.43 1.96 13.92
CA ARG A 46 12.50 0.91 14.38
C ARG A 46 11.22 1.48 14.96
N LEU A 47 11.31 2.52 15.78
CA LEU A 47 10.12 3.19 16.32
C LEU A 47 9.29 3.82 15.21
N ALA A 48 9.91 4.53 14.28
CA ALA A 48 9.22 5.17 13.16
C ALA A 48 8.47 4.14 12.29
N ILE A 49 9.14 3.05 11.90
CA ILE A 49 8.51 1.97 11.11
C ILE A 49 7.37 1.30 11.90
N LYS A 50 7.57 0.98 13.18
CA LYS A 50 6.52 0.39 14.01
C LYS A 50 5.30 1.30 14.13
N THR A 51 5.51 2.60 14.30
CA THR A 51 4.44 3.60 14.37
C THR A 51 3.68 3.69 13.04
N PHE A 52 4.41 3.71 11.93
CA PHE A 52 3.84 3.72 10.59
C PHE A 52 2.98 2.48 10.32
N VAL A 53 3.53 1.29 10.56
CA VAL A 53 2.84 0.01 10.43
C VAL A 53 1.58 -0.05 11.31
N HIS A 54 1.69 0.41 12.57
CA HIS A 54 0.54 0.47 13.49
C HIS A 54 -0.58 1.36 12.93
N ARG A 55 -0.23 2.52 12.40
CA ARG A 55 -1.23 3.43 11.80
C ARG A 55 -1.91 2.81 10.58
N ILE A 56 -1.15 2.19 9.69
CA ILE A 56 -1.72 1.48 8.53
C ILE A 56 -2.68 0.38 8.98
N ALA A 57 -2.23 -0.50 9.87
CA ALA A 57 -3.05 -1.60 10.36
C ALA A 57 -4.34 -1.10 11.04
N ARG A 58 -4.25 -0.02 11.82
CA ARG A 58 -5.41 0.61 12.47
C ARG A 58 -6.41 1.19 11.47
N HIS A 59 -5.94 1.81 10.40
CA HIS A 59 -6.82 2.32 9.34
C HIS A 59 -7.50 1.17 8.59
N ILE A 60 -6.74 0.13 8.22
CA ILE A 60 -7.32 -1.06 7.58
C ILE A 60 -8.38 -1.70 8.47
N ALA A 61 -8.09 -1.88 9.77
CA ALA A 61 -9.05 -2.44 10.72
C ALA A 61 -10.30 -1.57 10.86
N GLY A 62 -10.15 -0.25 10.90
CA GLY A 62 -11.28 0.69 10.93
C GLY A 62 -12.17 0.58 9.68
N HIS A 63 -11.55 0.46 8.50
CA HIS A 63 -12.31 0.24 7.26
C HIS A 63 -12.94 -1.15 7.21
N ALA A 64 -12.24 -2.18 7.71
CA ALA A 64 -12.78 -3.54 7.78
C ALA A 64 -14.05 -3.61 8.65
N ALA A 65 -14.14 -2.77 9.70
CA ALA A 65 -15.34 -2.68 10.53
C ALA A 65 -16.58 -2.18 9.77
N ALA A 66 -16.39 -1.42 8.68
CA ALA A 66 -17.48 -0.95 7.83
C ALA A 66 -17.85 -1.96 6.72
N LEU A 67 -17.08 -3.03 6.57
CA LEU A 67 -17.33 -4.10 5.61
C LEU A 67 -18.06 -5.25 6.30
N GLN A 68 -18.96 -5.92 5.58
CA GLN A 68 -19.59 -7.14 6.09
C GLN A 68 -18.57 -8.31 6.14
N ARG A 69 -17.58 -8.29 5.26
CA ARG A 69 -16.54 -9.31 5.13
C ARG A 69 -15.28 -8.68 4.52
N LEU A 70 -14.13 -9.09 4.99
CA LEU A 70 -12.84 -8.75 4.41
C LEU A 70 -12.34 -9.93 3.59
N ASP A 71 -12.31 -9.79 2.27
CA ASP A 71 -11.90 -10.85 1.35
C ASP A 71 -10.44 -10.70 0.92
N GLY A 72 -9.93 -9.46 0.85
CA GLY A 72 -8.58 -9.22 0.42
C GLY A 72 -8.04 -7.84 0.79
N ILE A 73 -6.72 -7.76 0.79
CA ILE A 73 -5.94 -6.54 1.01
C ILE A 73 -4.99 -6.40 -0.18
N ILE A 74 -4.92 -5.20 -0.73
CA ILE A 74 -4.06 -4.89 -1.86
C ILE A 74 -3.01 -3.88 -1.42
N PHE A 75 -1.74 -4.23 -1.61
CA PHE A 75 -0.62 -3.30 -1.50
C PHE A 75 -0.34 -2.71 -2.87
N THR A 76 -0.23 -1.38 -2.92
CA THR A 76 -0.04 -0.62 -4.15
C THR A 76 0.75 0.65 -3.87
N GLY A 77 1.23 1.31 -4.91
CA GLY A 77 2.05 2.51 -4.80
C GLY A 77 3.47 2.24 -4.30
N GLY A 78 4.31 3.25 -4.30
CA GLY A 78 5.75 3.08 -4.09
C GLY A 78 6.16 2.22 -2.90
N ILE A 79 5.56 2.42 -1.71
CA ILE A 79 5.89 1.62 -0.52
C ILE A 79 5.23 0.24 -0.58
N GLY A 80 3.95 0.17 -0.96
CA GLY A 80 3.22 -1.10 -1.04
C GLY A 80 3.85 -2.07 -2.04
N GLU A 81 4.32 -1.55 -3.15
CA GLU A 81 4.95 -2.34 -4.21
C GLU A 81 6.38 -2.77 -3.88
N ASN A 82 7.18 -1.89 -3.26
CA ASN A 82 8.63 -2.08 -3.15
C ASN A 82 9.10 -2.51 -1.76
N SER A 83 8.33 -2.28 -0.69
CA SER A 83 8.75 -2.60 0.66
C SER A 83 8.30 -3.97 1.14
N VAL A 84 9.16 -4.96 1.04
CA VAL A 84 8.98 -6.30 1.61
C VAL A 84 8.76 -6.23 3.13
N LEU A 85 9.52 -5.37 3.81
CA LEU A 85 9.46 -5.19 5.26
C LEU A 85 8.10 -4.64 5.70
N ILE A 86 7.63 -3.56 5.08
CA ILE A 86 6.36 -2.94 5.47
C ILE A 86 5.19 -3.88 5.20
N ARG A 87 5.15 -4.56 4.04
CA ARG A 87 4.11 -5.55 3.75
C ARG A 87 4.07 -6.64 4.81
N ARG A 88 5.23 -7.19 5.18
CA ARG A 88 5.33 -8.22 6.22
C ARG A 88 4.80 -7.72 7.56
N LEU A 89 5.30 -6.59 8.05
CA LEU A 89 4.92 -6.06 9.36
C LEU A 89 3.44 -5.65 9.44
N VAL A 90 2.87 -5.13 8.35
CA VAL A 90 1.43 -4.82 8.28
C VAL A 90 0.61 -6.10 8.31
N SER A 91 1.00 -7.11 7.53
CA SER A 91 0.28 -8.40 7.50
C SER A 91 0.32 -9.13 8.84
N GLU A 92 1.44 -9.10 9.55
CA GLU A 92 1.55 -9.62 10.91
C GLU A 92 0.54 -8.97 11.86
N ARG A 93 0.30 -7.66 11.73
CA ARG A 93 -0.71 -6.93 12.53
C ARG A 93 -2.16 -7.28 12.15
N LEU A 94 -2.36 -7.74 10.94
CA LEU A 94 -3.69 -8.07 10.40
C LEU A 94 -4.00 -9.57 10.46
N ALA A 95 -3.14 -10.36 11.10
CA ALA A 95 -3.35 -11.80 11.29
C ALA A 95 -4.68 -12.11 12.01
N VAL A 96 -5.17 -11.20 12.87
CA VAL A 96 -6.48 -11.31 13.54
C VAL A 96 -7.64 -11.44 12.55
N PHE A 97 -7.49 -10.93 11.33
CA PHE A 97 -8.48 -11.08 10.27
C PHE A 97 -8.34 -12.38 9.47
N GLY A 98 -7.35 -13.21 9.81
CA GLY A 98 -7.04 -14.45 9.09
C GLY A 98 -6.18 -14.22 7.85
N LEU A 99 -5.38 -13.15 7.84
CA LEU A 99 -4.35 -12.91 6.83
C LEU A 99 -3.08 -13.69 7.21
N GLU A 100 -2.65 -14.56 6.34
CA GLU A 100 -1.38 -15.28 6.43
C GLU A 100 -0.54 -14.94 5.19
N MET A 101 0.63 -14.34 5.42
CA MET A 101 1.54 -13.97 4.33
C MET A 101 2.52 -15.12 4.03
N ASP A 102 2.72 -15.41 2.75
CA ASP A 102 3.80 -16.26 2.29
C ASP A 102 5.09 -15.43 2.16
N ALA A 103 6.09 -15.78 2.95
CA ALA A 103 7.35 -15.04 3.01
C ALA A 103 8.12 -15.10 1.68
N ALA A 104 8.11 -16.23 0.99
CA ALA A 104 8.80 -16.40 -0.28
C ALA A 104 8.11 -15.58 -1.38
N ARG A 105 6.78 -15.63 -1.47
CA ARG A 105 6.00 -14.82 -2.41
C ARG A 105 6.18 -13.32 -2.14
N ASN A 106 6.24 -12.91 -0.87
CA ASN A 106 6.46 -11.50 -0.52
C ASN A 106 7.85 -10.99 -0.93
N GLN A 107 8.86 -11.85 -0.96
CA GLN A 107 10.23 -11.49 -1.35
C GLN A 107 10.47 -11.47 -2.86
N GLN A 108 9.55 -12.01 -3.66
CA GLN A 108 9.70 -11.97 -5.10
C GLN A 108 9.87 -10.52 -5.59
N PRO A 109 10.74 -10.30 -6.58
CA PRO A 109 10.95 -8.98 -7.15
C PRO A 109 9.64 -8.44 -7.75
N ASN A 110 9.55 -7.12 -7.81
CA ASN A 110 8.42 -6.46 -8.45
C ASN A 110 8.44 -6.82 -9.94
N SER A 111 7.35 -7.39 -10.42
CA SER A 111 7.11 -7.66 -11.84
C SER A 111 6.02 -6.70 -12.32
N ASP A 112 5.92 -6.51 -13.63
CA ASP A 112 4.92 -5.59 -14.24
C ASP A 112 3.46 -6.06 -14.07
N GLY A 113 3.22 -7.07 -13.24
CA GLY A 113 1.92 -7.68 -13.06
C GLY A 113 1.48 -7.80 -11.60
N GLU A 114 0.21 -8.13 -11.45
CA GLU A 114 -0.38 -8.46 -10.15
C GLU A 114 0.24 -9.75 -9.60
N ARG A 115 0.51 -9.77 -8.30
CA ARG A 115 1.00 -10.98 -7.64
C ARG A 115 0.34 -11.20 -6.29
N LEU A 116 -0.04 -12.43 -6.04
CA LEU A 116 -0.56 -12.88 -4.76
C LEU A 116 0.62 -13.14 -3.82
N ILE A 117 0.56 -12.57 -2.61
CA ILE A 117 1.58 -12.73 -1.57
C ILE A 117 1.05 -13.38 -0.29
N SER A 118 -0.23 -13.70 -0.22
CA SER A 118 -0.80 -14.51 0.85
C SER A 118 -0.51 -16.00 0.63
N ALA A 119 -0.42 -16.76 1.72
CA ALA A 119 -0.41 -18.22 1.71
C ALA A 119 -1.72 -18.77 1.13
N ASP A 120 -1.69 -19.99 0.60
CA ASP A 120 -2.88 -20.61 -0.01
C ASP A 120 -3.98 -20.88 1.04
N ALA A 121 -3.60 -21.15 2.28
CA ALA A 121 -4.51 -21.35 3.41
C ALA A 121 -5.05 -20.05 3.99
N SER A 122 -4.54 -18.89 3.58
CA SER A 122 -4.98 -17.60 4.10
C SER A 122 -6.45 -17.34 3.80
N ARG A 123 -7.23 -17.03 4.84
CA ARG A 123 -8.64 -16.67 4.69
C ARG A 123 -8.82 -15.32 3.96
N VAL A 124 -7.96 -14.36 4.25
CA VAL A 124 -7.92 -13.05 3.59
C VAL A 124 -6.81 -13.09 2.54
N ARG A 125 -7.14 -12.84 1.29
CA ARG A 125 -6.14 -12.78 0.22
C ARG A 125 -5.32 -11.50 0.31
N CYS A 126 -4.04 -11.57 -0.03
CA CYS A 126 -3.16 -10.41 -0.04
C CYS A 126 -2.39 -10.37 -1.35
N ALA A 127 -2.47 -9.24 -2.04
CA ALA A 127 -1.81 -9.06 -3.32
C ALA A 127 -1.01 -7.76 -3.38
N VAL A 128 -0.02 -7.73 -4.26
CA VAL A 128 0.65 -6.51 -4.71
C VAL A 128 0.16 -6.22 -6.13
N ILE A 129 -0.38 -5.04 -6.34
CA ILE A 129 -0.86 -4.58 -7.64
C ILE A 129 -0.15 -3.28 -7.97
N PRO A 130 0.69 -3.25 -9.01
CA PRO A 130 1.35 -2.01 -9.44
C PRO A 130 0.32 -0.96 -9.88
N THR A 131 0.52 0.27 -9.45
CA THR A 131 -0.27 1.41 -9.94
C THR A 131 0.41 2.01 -11.17
N ASN A 132 -0.40 2.34 -12.16
CA ASN A 132 0.04 3.09 -13.33
C ASN A 132 -0.79 4.38 -13.44
N GLU A 133 -0.52 5.32 -12.53
CA GLU A 133 -1.24 6.60 -12.47
C GLU A 133 -1.03 7.42 -13.75
N GLU A 134 0.18 7.39 -14.32
CA GLU A 134 0.50 8.09 -15.57
C GLU A 134 -0.36 7.57 -16.73
N ARG A 135 -0.54 6.25 -16.83
CA ARG A 135 -1.41 5.66 -17.84
C ARG A 135 -2.86 6.09 -17.68
N MET A 136 -3.35 6.17 -16.43
CA MET A 136 -4.72 6.60 -16.16
C MET A 136 -4.91 8.06 -16.56
N ILE A 137 -3.97 8.94 -16.22
CA ILE A 137 -3.98 10.35 -16.63
C ILE A 137 -3.95 10.47 -18.16
N ALA A 138 -3.10 9.70 -18.83
CA ALA A 138 -3.00 9.70 -20.28
C ALA A 138 -4.33 9.24 -20.95
N LEU A 139 -4.95 8.18 -20.44
CA LEU A 139 -6.23 7.69 -20.94
C LEU A 139 -7.36 8.72 -20.73
N ASP A 140 -7.40 9.37 -19.58
CA ASP A 140 -8.39 10.42 -19.30
C ASP A 140 -8.17 11.66 -20.18
N ALA A 141 -6.91 12.06 -20.40
CA ALA A 141 -6.58 13.15 -21.32
C ALA A 141 -7.03 12.85 -22.75
N ILE A 142 -6.79 11.63 -23.24
CA ILE A 142 -7.27 11.20 -24.57
C ILE A 142 -8.80 11.21 -24.65
N ARG A 143 -9.46 10.72 -23.61
CA ARG A 143 -10.94 10.70 -23.56
C ARG A 143 -11.53 12.10 -23.58
N LEU A 144 -11.00 13.01 -22.76
CA LEU A 144 -11.46 14.41 -22.70
C LEU A 144 -11.15 15.16 -23.98
N GLY A 145 -9.98 14.95 -24.59
CA GLY A 145 -9.61 15.54 -25.88
C GLY A 145 -10.56 15.11 -27.01
N ARG A 146 -10.99 13.88 -27.06
CA ARG A 146 -11.97 13.39 -28.05
C ARG A 146 -13.37 13.99 -27.86
N ILE A 147 -13.79 14.22 -26.61
CA ILE A 147 -15.07 14.89 -26.32
C ILE A 147 -15.03 16.34 -26.79
N HIS A 148 -13.94 17.07 -26.59
CA HIS A 148 -13.79 18.46 -27.05
C HIS A 148 -13.79 18.55 -28.57
N THR A 149 -13.11 17.65 -29.27
CA THR A 149 -13.06 17.62 -30.72
C THR A 149 -14.43 17.32 -31.33
N ALA A 150 -15.18 16.42 -30.74
CA ALA A 150 -16.55 16.11 -31.21
C ALA A 150 -17.54 17.27 -30.98
N ALA A 151 -17.40 18.00 -29.87
CA ALA A 151 -18.23 19.17 -29.58
C ALA A 151 -17.89 20.41 -30.47
N ALA A 152 -16.66 20.49 -30.98
CA ALA A 152 -16.25 21.58 -31.90
C ALA A 152 -16.65 21.34 -33.35
N LEU A 153 -17.09 20.13 -33.70
CA LEU A 153 -17.51 19.72 -35.07
C LEU A 153 -19.03 19.61 -35.20
N ALA A 154 -19.79 19.86 -34.13
CA ALA A 154 -21.24 19.86 -34.09
C ALA A 154 -21.81 21.30 -34.06
#